data_bd5288db5ca0b6128bd0938604e3f383
#
_entry.id   bd5288db5ca0b6128bd0938604e3f383
#
_cell.length_a   1.000
_cell.length_b   1.000
_cell.length_c   1.000
_cell.angle_alpha   90.00
_cell.angle_beta   90.00
_cell.angle_gamma   90.00
#
_symmetry.space_group_name_H-M   'P 1'
#
loop_
_entity.id
_entity.type
_entity.pdbx_description
1 polymer ?
#
loop_
_entity_poly.entity_id
_entity_poly.type
_entity_poly.pdbx_seq_one_letter_code
_entity_poly.pdbx_strand_id
1 'polypeptide(L)'
;MVLAVVVVAAWERINTHRTWRVAALGLALAFSLAHQLLFSTVAEDAYITFRYARNVADGLGPVFNAGERVEGYSNFLWLVLLALARATFGLGVAGVGVVLGVLCTLGCVLVAHLLVNRIVRLAQPEGPGLPALGVAAAVLTAGAGPLAAYGPSGLETPLFVLLVLAVCYALAAGRPVVAGVLVALATMTRPDGVVVAVLAGLWLVTAALRRRATGWAPLGYVLGALVLVVPWTAWRVTYYGHLIPNAIVAKSGGSLGWQLEHGWAYLAGFARTYQGFLLLAAIAVAYLAARRRPAGDPAVRGRSLVWLVFLLAVAHVAFIVAVGGDWMPAWRLLAPVPPLLAVAATAAHGVHLVAGEQPGAPSPRPRGRALAERRAVPIVALALCGLSLVVSTTHPRMQPAMHEWRAAIGDLAETGSWLGERLPPGTVIATYANGALSYRAGSHLIVVDVLGLTDEHIARQGERVESAGMVGHIARDYDYVVNVRRPAVAIDNGSGYGDRQHCGINPAYAGLYEVATFRRAGTGAWIALYLRRPQAQQLIETLNADPRFTHVPCA
;
A
#
# COMPACT_ATOMS: atom_id res chain seq x y z
N MET A 1 13.80 -25.86 -2.08
CA MET A 1 15.15 -26.43 -1.89
C MET A 1 15.92 -26.52 -3.21
N VAL A 2 15.43 -27.20 -4.26
CA VAL A 2 16.13 -27.34 -5.57
C VAL A 2 16.50 -25.98 -6.18
N LEU A 3 15.55 -25.02 -6.20
CA LEU A 3 15.78 -23.66 -6.71
C LEU A 3 16.93 -22.95 -5.99
N ALA A 4 17.00 -23.10 -4.68
CA ALA A 4 18.06 -22.51 -3.85
C ALA A 4 19.43 -23.08 -4.23
N VAL A 5 19.53 -24.39 -4.38
CA VAL A 5 20.76 -25.07 -4.78
C VAL A 5 21.20 -24.62 -6.18
N VAL A 6 20.26 -24.53 -7.13
CA VAL A 6 20.54 -24.07 -8.51
C VAL A 6 21.03 -22.61 -8.52
N VAL A 7 20.39 -21.69 -7.78
CA VAL A 7 20.82 -20.29 -7.72
C VAL A 7 22.19 -20.14 -7.08
N VAL A 8 22.47 -20.87 -5.99
CA VAL A 8 23.80 -20.85 -5.33
C VAL A 8 24.87 -21.42 -6.25
N ALA A 9 24.61 -22.57 -6.90
CA ALA A 9 25.54 -23.19 -7.83
C ALA A 9 25.77 -22.36 -9.10
N ALA A 10 24.74 -21.65 -9.57
CA ALA A 10 24.80 -20.83 -10.77
C ALA A 10 25.28 -19.38 -10.50
N TRP A 11 25.62 -18.99 -9.27
CA TRP A 11 25.91 -17.61 -8.89
C TRP A 11 26.95 -16.93 -9.78
N GLU A 12 28.06 -17.60 -10.04
CA GLU A 12 29.09 -17.07 -10.94
C GLU A 12 28.61 -16.99 -12.40
N ARG A 13 27.78 -17.93 -12.84
CA ARG A 13 27.21 -17.92 -14.19
C ARG A 13 26.20 -16.78 -14.35
N ILE A 14 25.49 -16.38 -13.30
CA ILE A 14 24.57 -15.23 -13.31
C ILE A 14 25.35 -13.92 -13.55
N ASN A 15 26.57 -13.80 -13.01
CA ASN A 15 27.43 -12.64 -13.25
C ASN A 15 27.96 -12.60 -14.69
N THR A 16 28.34 -13.73 -15.26
CA THR A 16 29.06 -13.82 -16.54
C THR A 16 28.14 -14.03 -17.75
N HIS A 17 27.02 -14.76 -17.61
CA HIS A 17 26.16 -15.13 -18.73
C HIS A 17 24.77 -14.49 -18.65
N ARG A 18 24.36 -13.83 -19.72
CA ARG A 18 23.05 -13.15 -19.81
C ARG A 18 21.88 -14.13 -19.64
N THR A 19 21.97 -15.33 -20.24
CA THR A 19 20.92 -16.35 -20.17
C THR A 19 20.61 -16.79 -18.75
N TRP A 20 21.64 -17.05 -17.94
CA TRP A 20 21.49 -17.42 -16.53
C TRP A 20 20.88 -16.28 -15.71
N ARG A 21 21.23 -15.04 -16.02
CA ARG A 21 20.67 -13.86 -15.37
C ARG A 21 19.18 -13.70 -15.67
N VAL A 22 18.80 -13.83 -16.94
CA VAL A 22 17.39 -13.76 -17.37
C VAL A 22 16.58 -14.89 -16.74
N ALA A 23 17.11 -16.12 -16.72
CA ALA A 23 16.46 -17.25 -16.08
C ALA A 23 16.25 -17.04 -14.57
N ALA A 24 17.29 -16.57 -13.84
CA ALA A 24 17.20 -16.30 -12.41
C ALA A 24 16.18 -15.17 -12.10
N LEU A 25 16.15 -14.13 -12.93
CA LEU A 25 15.18 -13.05 -12.80
C LEU A 25 13.75 -13.53 -13.12
N GLY A 26 13.58 -14.35 -14.16
CA GLY A 26 12.29 -14.99 -14.49
C GLY A 26 11.78 -15.85 -13.33
N LEU A 27 12.65 -16.60 -12.68
CA LEU A 27 12.31 -17.39 -11.48
C LEU A 27 11.91 -16.49 -10.28
N ALA A 28 12.59 -15.35 -10.08
CA ALA A 28 12.24 -14.40 -9.03
C ALA A 28 10.85 -13.77 -9.29
N LEU A 29 10.54 -13.44 -10.55
CA LEU A 29 9.22 -12.95 -10.96
C LEU A 29 8.14 -14.02 -10.79
N ALA A 30 8.39 -15.25 -11.22
CA ALA A 30 7.45 -16.37 -11.04
C ALA A 30 7.19 -16.65 -9.56
N PHE A 31 8.24 -16.62 -8.72
CA PHE A 31 8.10 -16.72 -7.28
C PHE A 31 7.27 -15.56 -6.70
N SER A 32 7.55 -14.30 -7.11
CA SER A 32 6.77 -13.13 -6.69
C SER A 32 5.29 -13.28 -7.04
N LEU A 33 4.98 -13.75 -8.23
CA LEU A 33 3.60 -14.01 -8.65
C LEU A 33 2.95 -15.10 -7.79
N ALA A 34 3.62 -16.23 -7.59
CA ALA A 34 3.14 -17.31 -6.73
C ALA A 34 2.91 -16.84 -5.28
N HIS A 35 3.84 -16.02 -4.74
CA HIS A 35 3.72 -15.45 -3.41
C HIS A 35 2.50 -14.52 -3.28
N GLN A 36 2.21 -13.69 -4.29
CA GLN A 36 1.03 -12.84 -4.34
C GLN A 36 -0.27 -13.65 -4.39
N LEU A 37 -0.30 -14.74 -5.15
CA LEU A 37 -1.48 -15.61 -5.29
C LEU A 37 -1.90 -16.28 -3.98
N LEU A 38 -1.00 -16.43 -3.00
CA LEU A 38 -1.34 -16.92 -1.66
C LEU A 38 -2.36 -16.02 -0.94
N PHE A 39 -2.39 -14.74 -1.24
CA PHE A 39 -3.25 -13.78 -0.54
C PHE A 39 -4.57 -13.54 -1.27
N SER A 40 -4.56 -13.30 -2.58
CA SER A 40 -5.73 -13.17 -3.50
C SER A 40 -6.98 -12.51 -2.90
N THR A 41 -6.81 -11.49 -2.06
CA THR A 41 -7.88 -10.79 -1.35
C THR A 41 -7.93 -9.33 -1.82
N VAL A 42 -9.09 -8.88 -2.28
CA VAL A 42 -9.34 -7.45 -2.55
C VAL A 42 -9.68 -6.78 -1.22
N ALA A 43 -8.96 -5.71 -0.89
CA ALA A 43 -9.14 -4.99 0.35
C ALA A 43 -10.47 -4.22 0.39
N GLU A 44 -11.05 -4.08 1.57
CA GLU A 44 -12.31 -3.37 1.78
C GLU A 44 -12.20 -1.91 1.30
N ASP A 45 -11.18 -1.16 1.75
CA ASP A 45 -10.94 0.24 1.36
C ASP A 45 -10.72 0.41 -0.16
N ALA A 46 -10.29 -0.63 -0.89
CA ALA A 46 -10.12 -0.54 -2.34
C ALA A 46 -11.43 -0.22 -3.05
N TYR A 47 -12.53 -0.74 -2.54
CA TYR A 47 -13.86 -0.53 -3.12
C TYR A 47 -14.34 0.92 -2.98
N ILE A 48 -13.84 1.68 -2.01
CA ILE A 48 -14.10 3.13 -1.93
C ILE A 48 -13.58 3.77 -3.23
N THR A 49 -12.32 3.56 -3.57
CA THR A 49 -11.73 4.08 -4.80
C THR A 49 -12.40 3.51 -6.05
N PHE A 50 -12.82 2.23 -6.03
CA PHE A 50 -13.54 1.62 -7.14
C PHE A 50 -14.90 2.28 -7.39
N ARG A 51 -15.62 2.71 -6.34
CA ARG A 51 -16.87 3.46 -6.49
C ARG A 51 -16.62 4.81 -7.14
N TYR A 52 -15.61 5.56 -6.70
CA TYR A 52 -15.20 6.81 -7.35
C TYR A 52 -14.80 6.60 -8.82
N ALA A 53 -13.97 5.61 -9.10
CA ALA A 53 -13.50 5.32 -10.47
C ALA A 53 -14.64 4.92 -11.40
N ARG A 54 -15.60 4.12 -10.92
CA ARG A 54 -16.83 3.80 -11.65
C ARG A 54 -17.65 5.05 -11.92
N ASN A 55 -17.89 5.89 -10.91
CA ASN A 55 -18.68 7.10 -11.05
C ASN A 55 -18.05 8.10 -12.04
N VAL A 56 -16.72 8.21 -12.06
CA VAL A 56 -16.01 9.00 -13.10
C VAL A 56 -16.27 8.43 -14.49
N ALA A 57 -16.11 7.11 -14.67
CA ALA A 57 -16.30 6.47 -15.97
C ALA A 57 -17.75 6.50 -16.45
N ASP A 58 -18.71 6.48 -15.52
CA ASP A 58 -20.14 6.53 -15.79
C ASP A 58 -20.67 8.00 -15.94
N GLY A 59 -19.76 9.02 -15.89
CA GLY A 59 -20.09 10.44 -16.13
C GLY A 59 -20.60 11.21 -14.92
N LEU A 60 -20.66 10.60 -13.73
CA LEU A 60 -21.09 11.27 -12.50
C LEU A 60 -20.00 12.17 -11.90
N GLY A 61 -18.75 12.02 -12.36
CA GLY A 61 -17.58 12.71 -11.83
C GLY A 61 -16.93 11.99 -10.66
N PRO A 62 -15.83 12.57 -10.10
CA PRO A 62 -15.07 11.98 -8.98
C PRO A 62 -15.79 12.20 -7.65
N VAL A 63 -16.95 11.59 -7.50
CA VAL A 63 -17.85 11.67 -6.34
C VAL A 63 -18.16 10.27 -5.79
N PHE A 64 -18.41 10.18 -4.48
CA PHE A 64 -18.86 8.93 -3.86
C PHE A 64 -20.38 8.77 -4.02
N ASN A 65 -21.14 9.76 -3.63
CA ASN A 65 -22.57 9.90 -3.89
C ASN A 65 -22.80 10.92 -4.99
N ALA A 66 -23.75 10.68 -5.86
CA ALA A 66 -24.11 11.62 -6.92
C ALA A 66 -24.52 12.99 -6.31
N GLY A 67 -23.91 14.06 -6.79
CA GLY A 67 -24.18 15.42 -6.33
C GLY A 67 -23.38 15.87 -5.10
N GLU A 68 -22.66 14.98 -4.38
CA GLU A 68 -21.84 15.32 -3.21
C GLU A 68 -20.34 15.36 -3.57
N ARG A 69 -19.73 16.55 -3.58
CA ARG A 69 -18.30 16.72 -3.91
C ARG A 69 -17.42 16.58 -2.68
N VAL A 70 -17.19 15.36 -2.25
CA VAL A 70 -16.32 15.02 -1.11
C VAL A 70 -15.13 14.21 -1.59
N GLU A 71 -13.90 14.60 -1.23
CA GLU A 71 -12.68 13.87 -1.57
C GLU A 71 -12.41 12.76 -0.54
N GLY A 72 -13.15 11.66 -0.63
CA GLY A 72 -13.02 10.50 0.28
C GLY A 72 -11.89 9.54 -0.09
N TYR A 73 -11.05 9.88 -1.04
CA TYR A 73 -9.85 9.13 -1.44
C TYR A 73 -8.59 9.97 -1.28
N SER A 74 -7.44 9.33 -1.18
CA SER A 74 -6.12 9.97 -1.14
C SER A 74 -5.15 9.43 -2.21
N ASN A 75 -5.68 8.63 -3.16
CA ASN A 75 -4.92 7.89 -4.17
C ASN A 75 -5.35 8.28 -5.60
N PHE A 76 -5.32 9.57 -5.89
CA PHE A 76 -5.82 10.17 -7.15
C PHE A 76 -5.28 9.48 -8.41
N LEU A 77 -3.96 9.22 -8.48
CA LEU A 77 -3.39 8.55 -9.66
C LEU A 77 -4.00 7.17 -9.87
N TRP A 78 -4.20 6.41 -8.79
CA TRP A 78 -4.81 5.09 -8.84
C TRP A 78 -6.25 5.15 -9.36
N LEU A 79 -7.04 6.08 -8.82
CA LEU A 79 -8.41 6.35 -9.27
C LEU A 79 -8.46 6.64 -10.77
N VAL A 80 -7.60 7.54 -11.27
CA VAL A 80 -7.56 7.92 -12.68
C VAL A 80 -7.22 6.72 -13.58
N LEU A 81 -6.23 5.89 -13.20
CA LEU A 81 -5.86 4.70 -13.96
C LEU A 81 -7.03 3.70 -14.06
N LEU A 82 -7.75 3.49 -12.95
CA LEU A 82 -8.90 2.60 -12.91
C LEU A 82 -10.10 3.15 -13.72
N ALA A 83 -10.38 4.43 -13.56
CA ALA A 83 -11.47 5.09 -14.30
C ALA A 83 -11.20 5.09 -15.82
N LEU A 84 -9.95 5.37 -16.21
CA LEU A 84 -9.55 5.37 -17.62
C LEU A 84 -9.68 3.98 -18.25
N ALA A 85 -9.24 2.91 -17.55
CA ALA A 85 -9.37 1.55 -18.03
C ALA A 85 -10.85 1.14 -18.22
N ARG A 86 -11.74 1.57 -17.31
CA ARG A 86 -13.17 1.34 -17.46
C ARG A 86 -13.78 2.16 -18.60
N ALA A 87 -13.47 3.45 -18.68
CA ALA A 87 -14.05 4.35 -19.67
C ALA A 87 -13.61 4.00 -21.10
N THR A 88 -12.35 3.55 -21.29
CA THR A 88 -11.80 3.25 -22.63
C THR A 88 -12.08 1.83 -23.09
N PHE A 89 -12.03 0.85 -22.17
CA PHE A 89 -12.10 -0.59 -22.52
C PHE A 89 -13.29 -1.32 -21.91
N GLY A 90 -14.15 -0.65 -21.14
CA GLY A 90 -15.31 -1.28 -20.48
C GLY A 90 -14.93 -2.28 -19.37
N LEU A 91 -13.66 -2.30 -18.92
CA LEU A 91 -13.17 -3.29 -17.98
C LEU A 91 -13.76 -3.11 -16.58
N GLY A 92 -13.94 -4.21 -15.86
CA GLY A 92 -14.37 -4.18 -14.46
C GLY A 92 -13.29 -3.57 -13.56
N VAL A 93 -13.61 -2.49 -12.84
CA VAL A 93 -12.67 -1.69 -12.04
C VAL A 93 -11.89 -2.55 -11.03
N ALA A 94 -12.58 -3.46 -10.32
CA ALA A 94 -11.94 -4.33 -9.34
C ALA A 94 -10.91 -5.28 -9.97
N GLY A 95 -11.24 -5.89 -11.12
CA GLY A 95 -10.31 -6.76 -11.86
C GLY A 95 -9.08 -6.00 -12.35
N VAL A 96 -9.27 -4.77 -12.87
CA VAL A 96 -8.17 -3.89 -13.28
C VAL A 96 -7.27 -3.56 -12.09
N GLY A 97 -7.85 -3.22 -10.93
CA GLY A 97 -7.10 -2.92 -9.72
C GLY A 97 -6.21 -4.09 -9.28
N VAL A 98 -6.74 -5.31 -9.29
CA VAL A 98 -5.97 -6.53 -9.00
C VAL A 98 -4.81 -6.72 -9.97
N VAL A 99 -5.09 -6.67 -11.28
CA VAL A 99 -4.07 -6.90 -12.33
C VAL A 99 -2.96 -5.84 -12.26
N LEU A 100 -3.32 -4.56 -12.16
CA LEU A 100 -2.35 -3.47 -12.06
C LEU A 100 -1.49 -3.60 -10.79
N GLY A 101 -2.09 -3.96 -9.64
CA GLY A 101 -1.37 -4.17 -8.40
C GLY A 101 -0.34 -5.31 -8.51
N VAL A 102 -0.74 -6.44 -9.11
CA VAL A 102 0.17 -7.56 -9.39
C VAL A 102 1.31 -7.13 -10.30
N LEU A 103 1.01 -6.43 -11.40
CA LEU A 103 2.02 -5.95 -12.35
C LEU A 103 2.98 -4.93 -11.70
N CYS A 104 2.47 -4.02 -10.86
CA CYS A 104 3.31 -3.08 -10.11
C CYS A 104 4.24 -3.82 -9.13
N THR A 105 3.78 -4.88 -8.46
CA THR A 105 4.63 -5.71 -7.58
C THR A 105 5.74 -6.40 -8.37
N LEU A 106 5.45 -6.96 -9.54
CA LEU A 106 6.46 -7.52 -10.44
C LEU A 106 7.42 -6.42 -10.94
N GLY A 107 6.90 -5.22 -11.20
CA GLY A 107 7.69 -4.03 -11.52
C GLY A 107 8.67 -3.66 -10.40
N CYS A 108 8.27 -3.77 -9.13
CA CYS A 108 9.17 -3.54 -7.98
C CYS A 108 10.35 -4.52 -7.98
N VAL A 109 10.11 -5.80 -8.28
CA VAL A 109 11.17 -6.83 -8.39
C VAL A 109 12.17 -6.47 -9.51
N LEU A 110 11.67 -6.04 -10.67
CA LEU A 110 12.50 -5.62 -11.80
C LEU A 110 13.30 -4.35 -11.49
N VAL A 111 12.65 -3.33 -10.93
CA VAL A 111 13.31 -2.05 -10.65
C VAL A 111 14.34 -2.21 -9.53
N ALA A 112 14.11 -3.04 -8.52
CA ALA A 112 15.09 -3.37 -7.49
C ALA A 112 16.37 -3.98 -8.12
N HIS A 113 16.20 -4.95 -9.05
CA HIS A 113 17.32 -5.51 -9.83
C HIS A 113 18.10 -4.43 -10.59
N LEU A 114 17.40 -3.59 -11.34
CA LEU A 114 18.00 -2.54 -12.17
C LEU A 114 18.71 -1.49 -11.31
N LEU A 115 18.10 -1.08 -10.19
CA LEU A 115 18.62 -0.05 -9.30
C LEU A 115 19.92 -0.48 -8.64
N VAL A 116 20.00 -1.71 -8.10
CA VAL A 116 21.22 -2.23 -7.50
C VAL A 116 22.35 -2.28 -8.55
N ASN A 117 22.06 -2.82 -9.73
CA ASN A 117 23.05 -2.88 -10.81
C ASN A 117 23.53 -1.47 -11.24
N ARG A 118 22.62 -0.48 -11.26
CA ARG A 118 22.97 0.91 -11.59
C ARG A 118 23.84 1.54 -10.52
N ILE A 119 23.53 1.34 -9.23
CA ILE A 119 24.33 1.88 -8.11
C ILE A 119 25.73 1.27 -8.10
N VAL A 120 25.87 -0.05 -8.28
CA VAL A 120 27.17 -0.73 -8.31
C VAL A 120 28.02 -0.24 -9.51
N ARG A 121 27.42 -0.07 -10.69
CA ARG A 121 28.14 0.50 -11.86
C ARG A 121 28.58 1.94 -11.65
N LEU A 122 27.85 2.75 -10.90
CA LEU A 122 28.28 4.12 -10.56
C LEU A 122 29.51 4.13 -9.67
N ALA A 123 29.69 3.07 -8.85
CA ALA A 123 30.87 2.91 -7.99
C ALA A 123 32.10 2.38 -8.75
N GLN A 124 31.89 1.67 -9.85
CA GLN A 124 32.95 1.13 -10.71
C GLN A 124 32.50 1.19 -12.19
N PRO A 125 32.64 2.37 -12.86
CA PRO A 125 32.14 2.55 -14.23
C PRO A 125 32.76 1.60 -15.28
N GLU A 126 34.03 1.29 -15.15
CA GLU A 126 34.79 0.45 -16.10
C GLU A 126 34.83 -1.03 -15.70
N GLY A 127 34.25 -1.39 -14.57
CA GLY A 127 34.25 -2.76 -14.08
C GLY A 127 33.18 -3.66 -14.71
N PRO A 128 33.33 -4.98 -14.60
CA PRO A 128 32.39 -5.95 -15.18
C PRO A 128 30.99 -5.90 -14.54
N GLY A 129 30.85 -5.16 -13.44
CA GLY A 129 29.64 -5.12 -12.63
C GLY A 129 29.40 -6.42 -11.85
N LEU A 130 28.35 -6.42 -11.01
CA LEU A 130 27.97 -7.58 -10.19
C LEU A 130 26.46 -7.85 -10.35
N PRO A 131 25.99 -8.24 -11.55
CA PRO A 131 24.54 -8.38 -11.83
C PRO A 131 23.82 -9.39 -10.92
N ALA A 132 24.54 -10.37 -10.36
CA ALA A 132 23.96 -11.32 -9.40
C ALA A 132 23.46 -10.63 -8.12
N LEU A 133 24.08 -9.51 -7.70
CA LEU A 133 23.57 -8.73 -6.55
C LEU A 133 22.20 -8.08 -6.86
N GLY A 134 22.01 -7.65 -8.11
CA GLY A 134 20.68 -7.19 -8.55
C GLY A 134 19.65 -8.34 -8.52
N VAL A 135 20.04 -9.57 -8.86
CA VAL A 135 19.15 -10.74 -8.73
C VAL A 135 18.85 -11.02 -7.25
N ALA A 136 19.84 -10.90 -6.35
CA ALA A 136 19.60 -11.03 -4.91
C ALA A 136 18.58 -10.00 -4.39
N ALA A 137 18.70 -8.74 -4.82
CA ALA A 137 17.70 -7.71 -4.49
C ALA A 137 16.30 -8.06 -5.02
N ALA A 138 16.21 -8.58 -6.25
CA ALA A 138 14.97 -9.05 -6.84
C ALA A 138 14.34 -10.20 -6.03
N VAL A 139 15.10 -11.19 -5.62
CA VAL A 139 14.64 -12.31 -4.78
C VAL A 139 14.16 -11.83 -3.42
N LEU A 140 14.91 -10.94 -2.76
CA LEU A 140 14.51 -10.36 -1.47
C LEU A 140 13.24 -9.51 -1.60
N THR A 141 13.11 -8.74 -2.67
CA THR A 141 11.90 -7.95 -2.96
C THR A 141 10.70 -8.88 -3.24
N ALA A 142 10.88 -9.95 -4.00
CA ALA A 142 9.86 -10.96 -4.25
C ALA A 142 9.43 -11.70 -2.96
N GLY A 143 10.36 -11.85 -2.01
CA GLY A 143 10.13 -12.41 -0.68
C GLY A 143 9.46 -11.44 0.30
N ALA A 144 9.25 -10.18 -0.03
CA ALA A 144 8.63 -9.19 0.85
C ALA A 144 7.13 -9.50 1.06
N GLY A 145 6.79 -10.20 2.16
CA GLY A 145 5.43 -10.64 2.45
C GLY A 145 4.38 -9.52 2.45
N PRO A 146 4.61 -8.37 3.11
CA PRO A 146 3.68 -7.24 3.04
C PRO A 146 3.43 -6.73 1.61
N LEU A 147 4.46 -6.66 0.77
CA LEU A 147 4.30 -6.26 -0.63
C LEU A 147 3.52 -7.33 -1.42
N ALA A 148 3.81 -8.61 -1.21
CA ALA A 148 3.09 -9.71 -1.86
C ALA A 148 1.61 -9.75 -1.45
N ALA A 149 1.29 -9.51 -0.16
CA ALA A 149 -0.07 -9.48 0.33
C ALA A 149 -0.92 -8.38 -0.31
N TYR A 150 -0.31 -7.23 -0.58
CA TYR A 150 -1.00 -6.09 -1.19
C TYR A 150 -0.88 -6.03 -2.71
N GLY A 151 -0.16 -6.94 -3.37
CA GLY A 151 -0.16 -7.10 -4.82
C GLY A 151 -1.58 -7.22 -5.41
N PRO A 152 -2.34 -8.25 -5.06
CA PRO A 152 -3.69 -8.48 -5.59
C PRO A 152 -4.78 -7.72 -4.82
N SER A 153 -4.45 -6.83 -3.89
CA SER A 153 -5.41 -6.20 -2.98
C SER A 153 -6.33 -5.15 -3.62
N GLY A 154 -6.05 -4.73 -4.86
CA GLY A 154 -6.78 -3.64 -5.51
C GLY A 154 -6.41 -2.24 -4.99
N LEU A 155 -5.55 -2.14 -3.96
CA LEU A 155 -5.04 -0.87 -3.44
C LEU A 155 -3.82 -0.37 -4.23
N GLU A 156 -3.54 0.90 -4.10
CA GLU A 156 -2.44 1.63 -4.74
C GLU A 156 -1.04 1.30 -4.15
N THR A 157 -0.96 0.56 -3.06
CA THR A 157 0.29 0.30 -2.33
C THR A 157 1.43 -0.22 -3.23
N PRO A 158 1.22 -1.20 -4.14
CA PRO A 158 2.29 -1.67 -5.03
C PRO A 158 2.76 -0.61 -6.03
N LEU A 159 1.85 0.21 -6.55
CA LEU A 159 2.20 1.33 -7.44
C LEU A 159 3.07 2.35 -6.72
N PHE A 160 2.74 2.68 -5.48
CA PHE A 160 3.54 3.59 -4.65
C PHE A 160 4.97 3.07 -4.45
N VAL A 161 5.14 1.79 -4.06
CA VAL A 161 6.46 1.17 -3.91
C VAL A 161 7.25 1.20 -5.21
N LEU A 162 6.60 0.88 -6.33
CA LEU A 162 7.21 0.95 -7.66
C LEU A 162 7.70 2.36 -8.00
N LEU A 163 6.89 3.38 -7.75
CA LEU A 163 7.25 4.78 -7.99
C LEU A 163 8.42 5.22 -7.11
N VAL A 164 8.45 4.85 -5.84
CA VAL A 164 9.57 5.15 -4.92
C VAL A 164 10.89 4.54 -5.43
N LEU A 165 10.87 3.27 -5.84
CA LEU A 165 12.05 2.62 -6.43
C LEU A 165 12.44 3.26 -7.77
N ALA A 166 11.46 3.65 -8.59
CA ALA A 166 11.69 4.32 -9.86
C ALA A 166 12.30 5.74 -9.69
N VAL A 167 11.89 6.50 -8.65
CA VAL A 167 12.53 7.76 -8.26
C VAL A 167 14.02 7.53 -7.98
N CYS A 168 14.34 6.54 -7.13
CA CYS A 168 15.73 6.20 -6.81
C CYS A 168 16.51 5.80 -8.08
N TYR A 169 15.89 5.05 -8.99
CA TYR A 169 16.50 4.65 -10.26
C TYR A 169 16.73 5.86 -11.18
N ALA A 170 15.78 6.77 -11.31
CA ALA A 170 15.93 7.99 -12.13
C ALA A 170 17.05 8.89 -11.61
N LEU A 171 17.18 9.03 -10.28
CA LEU A 171 18.29 9.74 -9.63
C LEU A 171 19.64 9.05 -9.90
N ALA A 172 19.69 7.73 -9.79
CA ALA A 172 20.88 6.94 -10.13
C ALA A 172 21.23 7.04 -11.61
N ALA A 173 20.24 7.21 -12.50
CA ALA A 173 20.44 7.43 -13.93
C ALA A 173 20.82 8.88 -14.29
N GLY A 174 20.84 9.80 -13.32
CA GLY A 174 21.13 11.21 -13.56
C GLY A 174 20.02 11.97 -14.29
N ARG A 175 18.76 11.56 -14.11
CA ARG A 175 17.56 12.14 -14.75
C ARG A 175 16.68 12.88 -13.71
N PRO A 176 17.10 14.08 -13.27
CA PRO A 176 16.40 14.78 -12.17
C PRO A 176 14.97 15.19 -12.54
N VAL A 177 14.69 15.63 -13.76
CA VAL A 177 13.34 16.00 -14.21
C VAL A 177 12.40 14.79 -14.14
N VAL A 178 12.86 13.63 -14.62
CA VAL A 178 12.08 12.37 -14.56
C VAL A 178 11.82 11.97 -13.10
N ALA A 179 12.83 12.13 -12.23
CA ALA A 179 12.66 11.87 -10.79
C ALA A 179 11.62 12.81 -10.17
N GLY A 180 11.57 14.08 -10.58
CA GLY A 180 10.55 15.04 -10.19
C GLY A 180 9.14 14.65 -10.62
N VAL A 181 8.97 14.22 -11.87
CA VAL A 181 7.67 13.70 -12.37
C VAL A 181 7.24 12.45 -11.59
N LEU A 182 8.17 11.50 -11.39
CA LEU A 182 7.87 10.26 -10.66
C LEU A 182 7.49 10.51 -9.20
N VAL A 183 8.14 11.48 -8.53
CA VAL A 183 7.77 11.79 -7.14
C VAL A 183 6.43 12.53 -7.05
N ALA A 184 6.07 13.34 -8.05
CA ALA A 184 4.73 13.90 -8.15
C ALA A 184 3.67 12.79 -8.27
N LEU A 185 3.89 11.83 -9.16
CA LEU A 185 3.02 10.65 -9.30
C LEU A 185 2.96 9.83 -8.00
N ALA A 186 4.07 9.67 -7.28
CA ALA A 186 4.07 9.00 -5.97
C ALA A 186 3.22 9.76 -4.94
N THR A 187 3.31 11.09 -4.90
CA THR A 187 2.49 11.96 -4.02
C THR A 187 1.01 11.92 -4.40
N MET A 188 0.69 11.86 -5.71
CA MET A 188 -0.68 11.68 -6.20
C MET A 188 -1.22 10.25 -5.96
N THR A 189 -0.34 9.29 -5.66
CA THR A 189 -0.72 7.92 -5.30
C THR A 189 -0.93 7.78 -3.80
N ARG A 190 -0.10 8.42 -2.97
CA ARG A 190 -0.21 8.38 -1.51
C ARG A 190 0.38 9.65 -0.88
N PRO A 191 -0.23 10.19 0.19
CA PRO A 191 0.27 11.40 0.85
C PRO A 191 1.71 11.30 1.38
N ASP A 192 2.14 10.10 1.81
CA ASP A 192 3.50 9.82 2.27
C ASP A 192 4.55 9.94 1.14
N GLY A 193 4.15 10.07 -0.12
CA GLY A 193 5.01 10.49 -1.23
C GLY A 193 5.73 11.82 -1.00
N VAL A 194 5.17 12.71 -0.17
CA VAL A 194 5.84 13.97 0.23
C VAL A 194 7.15 13.69 0.98
N VAL A 195 7.23 12.65 1.82
CA VAL A 195 8.46 12.24 2.50
C VAL A 195 9.54 11.88 1.49
N VAL A 196 9.17 11.15 0.44
CA VAL A 196 10.07 10.79 -0.67
C VAL A 196 10.52 12.05 -1.42
N ALA A 197 9.58 12.97 -1.69
CA ALA A 197 9.85 14.22 -2.40
C ALA A 197 10.91 15.08 -1.67
N VAL A 198 10.73 15.26 -0.37
CA VAL A 198 11.63 16.07 0.47
C VAL A 198 13.01 15.42 0.55
N LEU A 199 13.10 14.14 0.86
CA LEU A 199 14.40 13.47 1.00
C LEU A 199 15.18 13.36 -0.30
N ALA A 200 14.50 13.06 -1.41
CA ALA A 200 15.13 13.04 -2.73
C ALA A 200 15.61 14.44 -3.17
N GLY A 201 14.81 15.47 -2.89
CA GLY A 201 15.19 16.87 -3.15
C GLY A 201 16.40 17.30 -2.31
N LEU A 202 16.41 17.05 -1.01
CA LEU A 202 17.55 17.35 -0.11
C LEU A 202 18.81 16.58 -0.52
N TRP A 203 18.65 15.32 -0.92
CA TRP A 203 19.77 14.54 -1.45
C TRP A 203 20.34 15.18 -2.73
N LEU A 204 19.49 15.62 -3.67
CA LEU A 204 19.93 16.30 -4.89
C LEU A 204 20.64 17.62 -4.60
N VAL A 205 20.12 18.45 -3.69
CA VAL A 205 20.76 19.70 -3.28
C VAL A 205 22.15 19.40 -2.71
N THR A 206 22.26 18.44 -1.77
CA THR A 206 23.55 18.06 -1.19
C THR A 206 24.52 17.47 -2.24
N ALA A 207 24.00 16.72 -3.21
CA ALA A 207 24.80 16.19 -4.30
C ALA A 207 25.31 17.30 -5.23
N ALA A 208 24.48 18.31 -5.55
CA ALA A 208 24.87 19.47 -6.36
C ALA A 208 25.91 20.34 -5.64
N LEU A 209 25.70 20.66 -4.36
CA LEU A 209 26.67 21.42 -3.53
C LEU A 209 28.02 20.72 -3.42
N ARG A 210 28.02 19.38 -3.38
CA ARG A 210 29.24 18.56 -3.37
C ARG A 210 29.78 18.25 -4.78
N ARG A 211 29.27 18.90 -5.83
CA ARG A 211 29.65 18.72 -7.24
C ARG A 211 29.53 17.27 -7.73
N ARG A 212 28.61 16.49 -7.14
CA ARG A 212 28.31 15.09 -7.53
C ARG A 212 27.15 14.99 -8.50
N ALA A 213 26.36 16.05 -8.61
CA ALA A 213 25.30 16.25 -9.60
C ALA A 213 25.51 17.62 -10.27
N THR A 214 24.88 17.83 -11.42
CA THR A 214 24.89 19.13 -12.11
C THR A 214 24.18 20.19 -11.27
N GLY A 215 24.65 21.44 -11.30
CA GLY A 215 24.08 22.52 -10.48
C GLY A 215 22.58 22.77 -10.73
N TRP A 216 22.10 22.52 -11.94
CA TRP A 216 20.69 22.67 -12.31
C TRP A 216 19.79 21.49 -11.88
N ALA A 217 20.36 20.34 -11.44
CA ALA A 217 19.62 19.13 -11.12
C ALA A 217 18.50 19.33 -10.07
N PRO A 218 18.72 20.09 -8.96
CA PRO A 218 17.64 20.39 -8.01
C PRO A 218 16.49 21.18 -8.66
N LEU A 219 16.79 22.18 -9.50
CA LEU A 219 15.78 22.94 -10.20
C LEU A 219 14.99 22.05 -11.18
N GLY A 220 15.68 21.23 -11.97
CA GLY A 220 15.04 20.28 -12.89
C GLY A 220 14.12 19.31 -12.16
N TYR A 221 14.50 18.83 -10.97
CA TYR A 221 13.68 17.98 -10.14
C TYR A 221 12.40 18.70 -9.67
N VAL A 222 12.54 19.93 -9.17
CA VAL A 222 11.40 20.73 -8.72
C VAL A 222 10.46 21.04 -9.88
N LEU A 223 10.97 21.48 -11.01
CA LEU A 223 10.15 21.75 -12.20
C LEU A 223 9.42 20.50 -12.69
N GLY A 224 10.10 19.34 -12.71
CA GLY A 224 9.47 18.07 -13.05
C GLY A 224 8.32 17.68 -12.10
N ALA A 225 8.45 17.98 -10.81
CA ALA A 225 7.37 17.76 -9.85
C ALA A 225 6.21 18.75 -10.02
N LEU A 226 6.51 20.04 -10.19
CA LEU A 226 5.51 21.11 -10.27
C LEU A 226 4.59 20.98 -11.50
N VAL A 227 5.09 20.43 -12.62
CA VAL A 227 4.29 20.19 -13.84
C VAL A 227 3.02 19.39 -13.57
N LEU A 228 3.04 18.46 -12.62
CA LEU A 228 1.87 17.65 -12.25
C LEU A 228 1.22 18.13 -10.96
N VAL A 229 2.00 18.47 -9.93
CA VAL A 229 1.47 18.81 -8.60
C VAL A 229 0.66 20.11 -8.66
N VAL A 230 1.10 21.13 -9.39
CA VAL A 230 0.40 22.42 -9.44
C VAL A 230 -0.98 22.30 -10.10
N PRO A 231 -1.14 21.78 -11.34
CA PRO A 231 -2.46 21.68 -11.97
C PRO A 231 -3.37 20.72 -11.21
N TRP A 232 -2.84 19.61 -10.65
CA TRP A 232 -3.61 18.69 -9.83
C TRP A 232 -4.14 19.36 -8.56
N THR A 233 -3.29 20.08 -7.81
CA THR A 233 -3.70 20.77 -6.59
C THR A 233 -4.71 21.89 -6.90
N ALA A 234 -4.47 22.67 -7.95
CA ALA A 234 -5.39 23.72 -8.38
C ALA A 234 -6.77 23.15 -8.71
N TRP A 235 -6.82 22.06 -9.50
CA TRP A 235 -8.08 21.38 -9.80
C TRP A 235 -8.77 20.84 -8.53
N ARG A 236 -8.04 20.20 -7.62
CA ARG A 236 -8.62 19.66 -6.37
C ARG A 236 -9.25 20.75 -5.53
N VAL A 237 -8.54 21.86 -5.31
CA VAL A 237 -9.04 22.98 -4.50
C VAL A 237 -10.27 23.62 -5.14
N THR A 238 -10.29 23.78 -6.47
CA THR A 238 -11.45 24.35 -7.16
C THR A 238 -12.65 23.40 -7.18
N TYR A 239 -12.42 22.09 -7.24
CA TYR A 239 -13.48 21.09 -7.33
C TYR A 239 -14.06 20.71 -5.96
N TYR A 240 -13.21 20.48 -4.95
CA TYR A 240 -13.62 20.03 -3.61
C TYR A 240 -13.65 21.14 -2.55
N GLY A 241 -13.08 22.31 -2.82
CA GLY A 241 -13.03 23.42 -1.88
C GLY A 241 -11.96 23.33 -0.79
N HIS A 242 -11.19 22.23 -0.74
CA HIS A 242 -10.26 21.95 0.35
C HIS A 242 -8.87 21.55 -0.13
N LEU A 243 -7.83 22.02 0.58
CA LEU A 243 -6.44 21.64 0.31
C LEU A 243 -6.12 20.23 0.82
N ILE A 244 -6.71 19.83 1.95
CA ILE A 244 -6.47 18.51 2.56
C ILE A 244 -7.64 17.59 2.23
N PRO A 245 -7.42 16.40 1.63
CA PRO A 245 -8.46 15.43 1.35
C PRO A 245 -9.27 15.06 2.58
N ASN A 246 -10.57 14.87 2.40
CA ASN A 246 -11.50 14.56 3.48
C ASN A 246 -11.09 13.26 4.20
N ALA A 247 -10.68 12.24 3.45
CA ALA A 247 -10.20 10.98 4.01
C ALA A 247 -8.98 11.14 4.94
N ILE A 248 -8.12 12.14 4.73
CA ILE A 248 -6.99 12.43 5.64
C ILE A 248 -7.50 13.10 6.91
N VAL A 249 -8.42 14.07 6.78
CA VAL A 249 -9.01 14.77 7.92
C VAL A 249 -9.74 13.80 8.83
N ALA A 250 -10.55 12.89 8.27
CA ALA A 250 -11.27 11.86 9.02
C ALA A 250 -10.35 10.92 9.81
N LYS A 251 -9.16 10.62 9.25
CA LYS A 251 -8.15 9.72 9.85
C LYS A 251 -7.22 10.43 10.85
N SER A 252 -7.25 11.76 10.91
CA SER A 252 -6.39 12.57 11.76
C SER A 252 -7.13 13.09 12.99
N GLY A 253 -6.36 13.64 13.97
CA GLY A 253 -6.94 14.30 15.15
C GLY A 253 -6.86 13.47 16.43
N GLY A 254 -6.26 12.28 16.42
CA GLY A 254 -5.88 11.58 17.64
C GLY A 254 -4.72 12.27 18.36
N SER A 255 -4.60 12.09 19.68
CA SER A 255 -3.50 12.63 20.47
C SER A 255 -2.15 12.05 20.01
N LEU A 256 -1.10 12.85 20.07
CA LEU A 256 0.24 12.40 19.68
C LEU A 256 0.71 11.17 20.49
N GLY A 257 0.37 11.14 21.80
CA GLY A 257 0.68 9.99 22.65
C GLY A 257 0.05 8.71 22.16
N TRP A 258 -1.24 8.74 21.85
CA TRP A 258 -2.00 7.62 21.30
C TRP A 258 -1.44 7.16 19.95
N GLN A 259 -1.14 8.10 19.04
CA GLN A 259 -0.55 7.77 17.74
C GLN A 259 0.81 7.10 17.88
N LEU A 260 1.71 7.64 18.73
CA LEU A 260 3.04 7.06 18.93
C LEU A 260 2.96 5.67 19.57
N GLU A 261 2.08 5.45 20.55
CA GLU A 261 1.89 4.14 21.18
C GLU A 261 1.46 3.08 20.16
N HIS A 262 0.42 3.38 19.37
CA HIS A 262 -0.09 2.46 18.34
C HIS A 262 0.92 2.25 17.21
N GLY A 263 1.61 3.33 16.78
CA GLY A 263 2.65 3.25 15.77
C GLY A 263 3.84 2.40 16.19
N TRP A 264 4.27 2.51 17.45
CA TRP A 264 5.32 1.65 18.02
C TRP A 264 4.85 0.19 18.14
N ALA A 265 3.62 -0.06 18.58
CA ALA A 265 3.06 -1.41 18.65
C ALA A 265 2.99 -2.06 17.25
N TYR A 266 2.60 -1.28 16.23
CA TYR A 266 2.57 -1.70 14.84
C TYR A 266 3.97 -2.06 14.32
N LEU A 267 4.96 -1.18 14.54
CA LEU A 267 6.35 -1.42 14.15
C LEU A 267 6.96 -2.60 14.91
N ALA A 268 6.72 -2.71 16.22
CA ALA A 268 7.22 -3.82 17.04
C ALA A 268 6.64 -5.17 16.58
N GLY A 269 5.36 -5.20 16.18
CA GLY A 269 4.74 -6.37 15.58
C GLY A 269 5.43 -6.81 14.29
N PHE A 270 5.68 -5.86 13.39
CA PHE A 270 6.42 -6.10 12.15
C PHE A 270 7.85 -6.57 12.42
N ALA A 271 8.58 -5.86 13.30
CA ALA A 271 9.97 -6.16 13.61
C ALA A 271 10.15 -7.56 14.21
N ARG A 272 9.26 -7.98 15.12
CA ARG A 272 9.27 -9.33 15.68
C ARG A 272 8.99 -10.40 14.65
N THR A 273 8.13 -10.10 13.66
CA THR A 273 7.73 -11.05 12.61
C THR A 273 8.77 -11.15 11.50
N TYR A 274 9.34 -10.01 11.07
CA TYR A 274 10.28 -9.93 9.94
C TYR A 274 11.70 -9.62 10.37
N GLN A 275 12.21 -10.25 11.44
CA GLN A 275 13.56 -10.07 11.99
C GLN A 275 14.67 -10.16 10.92
N GLY A 276 14.50 -11.05 9.93
CA GLY A 276 15.47 -11.21 8.84
C GLY A 276 15.63 -9.94 7.98
N PHE A 277 14.58 -9.15 7.80
CA PHE A 277 14.69 -7.86 7.09
C PHE A 277 15.39 -6.79 7.93
N LEU A 278 15.34 -6.88 9.27
CA LEU A 278 16.15 -6.03 10.16
C LEU A 278 17.65 -6.33 10.00
N LEU A 279 18.02 -7.60 9.73
CA LEU A 279 19.40 -7.97 9.41
C LEU A 279 19.89 -7.23 8.17
N LEU A 280 19.04 -7.02 7.14
CA LEU A 280 19.40 -6.23 5.97
C LEU A 280 19.71 -4.78 6.34
N ALA A 281 18.96 -4.18 7.27
CA ALA A 281 19.28 -2.86 7.78
C ALA A 281 20.64 -2.82 8.47
N ALA A 282 20.94 -3.80 9.32
CA ALA A 282 22.24 -3.93 10.00
C ALA A 282 23.38 -4.11 8.99
N ILE A 283 23.20 -4.95 7.97
CA ILE A 283 24.16 -5.13 6.88
C ILE A 283 24.40 -3.81 6.14
N ALA A 284 23.34 -3.09 5.76
CA ALA A 284 23.46 -1.81 5.08
C ALA A 284 24.25 -0.81 5.93
N VAL A 285 23.90 -0.66 7.22
CA VAL A 285 24.60 0.22 8.17
C VAL A 285 26.06 -0.17 8.31
N ALA A 286 26.38 -1.45 8.50
CA ALA A 286 27.76 -1.94 8.64
C ALA A 286 28.64 -1.56 7.44
N TYR A 287 28.13 -1.79 6.21
CA TYR A 287 28.86 -1.37 5.01
C TYR A 287 28.91 0.14 4.81
N LEU A 288 27.87 0.88 5.19
CA LEU A 288 27.82 2.33 5.13
C LEU A 288 28.72 2.99 6.20
N ALA A 289 28.92 2.38 7.36
CA ALA A 289 29.82 2.84 8.41
C ALA A 289 31.30 2.53 8.08
N ALA A 290 31.55 1.47 7.32
CA ALA A 290 32.92 1.05 6.96
C ALA A 290 33.64 2.12 6.11
N ARG A 291 34.76 2.63 6.62
CA ARG A 291 35.77 3.54 6.00
C ARG A 291 35.22 4.73 5.20
N ARG A 292 35.56 5.95 5.63
CA ARG A 292 35.44 7.19 4.84
C ARG A 292 36.42 7.12 3.67
N ARG A 293 35.94 7.53 2.48
CA ARG A 293 36.75 7.54 1.25
C ARG A 293 37.03 8.97 0.79
N PRO A 294 38.14 9.22 0.05
CA PRO A 294 38.44 10.51 -0.55
C PRO A 294 37.30 11.00 -1.46
N ALA A 295 37.14 12.31 -1.56
CA ALA A 295 36.02 12.94 -2.27
C ALA A 295 35.95 12.60 -3.78
N GLY A 296 37.09 12.28 -4.43
CA GLY A 296 37.20 11.93 -5.85
C GLY A 296 36.91 10.45 -6.19
N ASP A 297 36.71 9.56 -5.19
CA ASP A 297 36.47 8.14 -5.43
C ASP A 297 35.06 7.93 -6.05
N PRO A 298 34.95 7.25 -7.22
CA PRO A 298 33.66 6.92 -7.85
C PRO A 298 32.68 6.20 -6.91
N ALA A 299 33.20 5.39 -6.00
CA ALA A 299 32.39 4.67 -5.00
C ALA A 299 31.59 5.60 -4.07
N VAL A 300 32.01 6.87 -3.91
CA VAL A 300 31.31 7.86 -3.10
C VAL A 300 29.94 8.19 -3.66
N ARG A 301 29.78 8.20 -5.00
CA ARG A 301 28.48 8.46 -5.65
C ARG A 301 27.52 7.30 -5.42
N GLY A 302 27.98 6.06 -5.65
CA GLY A 302 27.18 4.87 -5.35
C GLY A 302 26.77 4.81 -3.88
N ARG A 303 27.71 5.05 -2.95
CA ARG A 303 27.46 5.08 -1.52
C ARG A 303 26.43 6.16 -1.12
N SER A 304 26.44 7.33 -1.73
CA SER A 304 25.48 8.39 -1.42
C SER A 304 24.05 8.02 -1.83
N LEU A 305 23.89 7.25 -2.91
CA LEU A 305 22.59 6.70 -3.33
C LEU A 305 22.12 5.58 -2.38
N VAL A 306 23.03 4.73 -1.91
CA VAL A 306 22.68 3.74 -0.87
C VAL A 306 22.17 4.42 0.39
N TRP A 307 22.82 5.52 0.82
CA TRP A 307 22.34 6.34 1.93
C TRP A 307 20.94 6.91 1.68
N LEU A 308 20.67 7.42 0.46
CA LEU A 308 19.33 7.89 0.11
C LEU A 308 18.28 6.77 0.29
N VAL A 309 18.51 5.60 -0.32
CA VAL A 309 17.56 4.47 -0.23
C VAL A 309 17.34 4.02 1.20
N PHE A 310 18.41 3.96 2.01
CA PHE A 310 18.33 3.58 3.42
C PHE A 310 17.56 4.63 4.24
N LEU A 311 17.85 5.92 4.04
CA LEU A 311 17.16 7.02 4.73
C LEU A 311 15.68 7.10 4.35
N LEU A 312 15.32 6.77 3.10
CA LEU A 312 13.92 6.65 2.70
C LEU A 312 13.20 5.55 3.50
N ALA A 313 13.84 4.39 3.70
CA ALA A 313 13.27 3.33 4.54
C ALA A 313 13.08 3.79 5.99
N VAL A 314 14.10 4.44 6.57
CA VAL A 314 14.06 4.95 7.96
C VAL A 314 13.00 6.03 8.13
N ALA A 315 12.97 7.01 7.23
CA ALA A 315 11.98 8.10 7.30
C ALA A 315 10.55 7.61 7.08
N HIS A 316 10.37 6.61 6.22
CA HIS A 316 9.07 5.97 6.05
C HIS A 316 8.62 5.26 7.33
N VAL A 317 9.51 4.52 7.99
CA VAL A 317 9.22 3.91 9.31
C VAL A 317 8.87 4.99 10.34
N ALA A 318 9.64 6.08 10.41
CA ALA A 318 9.37 7.17 11.34
C ALA A 318 8.00 7.83 11.08
N PHE A 319 7.67 8.05 9.80
CA PHE A 319 6.35 8.55 9.41
C PHE A 319 5.22 7.61 9.86
N ILE A 320 5.36 6.29 9.64
CA ILE A 320 4.36 5.30 10.02
C ILE A 320 4.15 5.28 11.55
N VAL A 321 5.22 5.39 12.33
CA VAL A 321 5.13 5.49 13.80
C VAL A 321 4.41 6.78 14.21
N ALA A 322 4.71 7.89 13.56
CA ALA A 322 4.11 9.19 13.86
C ALA A 322 2.59 9.26 13.55
N VAL A 323 2.12 8.51 12.53
CA VAL A 323 0.69 8.50 12.17
C VAL A 323 -0.11 7.38 12.86
N GLY A 324 0.52 6.58 13.73
CA GLY A 324 -0.15 5.54 14.53
C GLY A 324 -0.22 4.15 13.88
N GLY A 325 0.43 3.93 12.74
CA GLY A 325 0.38 2.63 12.04
C GLY A 325 -0.90 2.42 11.23
N ASP A 326 -1.37 1.15 11.15
CA ASP A 326 -2.54 0.75 10.37
C ASP A 326 -3.28 -0.41 11.05
N TRP A 327 -4.60 -0.43 10.92
CA TRP A 327 -5.45 -1.52 11.41
C TRP A 327 -5.43 -2.75 10.50
N MET A 328 -5.17 -2.56 9.21
CA MET A 328 -5.21 -3.63 8.22
C MET A 328 -4.19 -4.74 8.48
N PRO A 329 -4.50 -6.00 8.12
CA PRO A 329 -3.57 -7.12 8.27
C PRO A 329 -2.31 -6.93 7.40
N ALA A 330 -1.33 -7.82 7.57
CA ALA A 330 -0.12 -7.91 6.75
C ALA A 330 0.73 -6.64 6.63
N TRP A 331 0.65 -5.72 7.59
CA TRP A 331 1.50 -4.51 7.69
C TRP A 331 1.58 -3.66 6.41
N ARG A 332 0.42 -3.32 5.84
CA ARG A 332 0.29 -2.55 4.58
C ARG A 332 1.23 -1.36 4.48
N LEU A 333 1.21 -0.49 5.51
CA LEU A 333 1.97 0.75 5.46
C LEU A 333 3.50 0.51 5.45
N LEU A 334 3.97 -0.62 5.98
CA LEU A 334 5.39 -1.01 5.96
C LEU A 334 5.80 -1.78 4.69
N ALA A 335 4.91 -1.99 3.72
CA ALA A 335 5.23 -2.69 2.46
C ALA A 335 6.42 -2.10 1.66
N PRO A 336 6.70 -0.76 1.68
CA PRO A 336 7.89 -0.20 1.02
C PRO A 336 9.22 -0.55 1.70
N VAL A 337 9.21 -0.87 3.00
CA VAL A 337 10.43 -1.00 3.81
C VAL A 337 11.29 -2.20 3.39
N PRO A 338 10.77 -3.44 3.26
CA PRO A 338 11.58 -4.58 2.85
C PRO A 338 12.26 -4.42 1.47
N PRO A 339 11.61 -3.94 0.40
CA PRO A 339 12.26 -3.66 -0.88
C PRO A 339 13.38 -2.62 -0.78
N LEU A 340 13.16 -1.53 -0.03
CA LEU A 340 14.18 -0.49 0.17
C LEU A 340 15.39 -1.04 0.93
N LEU A 341 15.18 -1.84 1.97
CA LEU A 341 16.26 -2.49 2.73
C LEU A 341 17.00 -3.53 1.88
N ALA A 342 16.29 -4.30 1.05
CA ALA A 342 16.89 -5.24 0.12
C ALA A 342 17.85 -4.55 -0.87
N VAL A 343 17.39 -3.43 -1.47
CA VAL A 343 18.22 -2.59 -2.35
C VAL A 343 19.40 -1.99 -1.57
N ALA A 344 19.16 -1.41 -0.41
CA ALA A 344 20.21 -0.76 0.38
C ALA A 344 21.31 -1.74 0.78
N ALA A 345 20.96 -2.93 1.30
CA ALA A 345 21.91 -3.93 1.75
C ALA A 345 22.74 -4.51 0.59
N THR A 346 22.07 -4.93 -0.49
CA THR A 346 22.75 -5.54 -1.64
C THR A 346 23.60 -4.53 -2.41
N ALA A 347 23.12 -3.28 -2.57
CA ALA A 347 23.90 -2.22 -3.18
C ALA A 347 25.09 -1.80 -2.30
N ALA A 348 24.91 -1.68 -0.97
CA ALA A 348 26.00 -1.37 -0.04
C ALA A 348 27.11 -2.41 -0.11
N HIS A 349 26.73 -3.69 -0.10
CA HIS A 349 27.68 -4.80 -0.26
C HIS A 349 28.40 -4.72 -1.61
N GLY A 350 27.67 -4.49 -2.71
CA GLY A 350 28.25 -4.35 -4.04
C GLY A 350 29.24 -3.19 -4.15
N VAL A 351 28.87 -2.01 -3.66
CA VAL A 351 29.77 -0.84 -3.61
C VAL A 351 31.01 -1.15 -2.75
N HIS A 352 30.87 -1.88 -1.64
CA HIS A 352 32.01 -2.29 -0.82
C HIS A 352 32.95 -3.24 -1.55
N LEU A 353 32.43 -4.22 -2.29
CA LEU A 353 33.23 -5.18 -3.06
C LEU A 353 34.05 -4.48 -4.15
N VAL A 354 33.37 -3.72 -5.02
CA VAL A 354 34.03 -3.06 -6.17
C VAL A 354 34.99 -1.97 -5.75
N ALA A 355 34.74 -1.31 -4.64
CA ALA A 355 35.63 -0.28 -4.11
C ALA A 355 36.93 -0.81 -3.49
N GLY A 356 37.01 -2.10 -3.24
CA GLY A 356 38.23 -2.80 -2.77
C GLY A 356 39.14 -3.32 -3.90
N GLU A 357 38.65 -3.30 -5.14
CA GLU A 357 39.36 -3.78 -6.32
C GLU A 357 39.93 -2.55 -7.07
N GLN A 358 41.17 -2.14 -6.75
CA GLN A 358 41.88 -1.14 -7.56
C GLN A 358 42.49 -1.86 -8.79
N PRO A 359 42.32 -1.30 -10.02
CA PRO A 359 43.00 -1.86 -11.18
C PRO A 359 44.51 -1.87 -10.98
N GLY A 360 45.13 -3.05 -11.06
CA GLY A 360 46.58 -3.23 -10.97
C GLY A 360 47.19 -3.39 -9.58
N ALA A 361 46.41 -3.27 -8.48
CA ALA A 361 46.91 -3.56 -7.15
C ALA A 361 46.63 -5.03 -6.77
N PRO A 362 47.59 -5.75 -6.15
CA PRO A 362 47.31 -7.08 -5.62
C PRO A 362 46.17 -6.98 -4.60
N SER A 363 45.14 -7.81 -4.77
CA SER A 363 43.98 -7.81 -3.87
C SER A 363 44.46 -8.08 -2.44
N PRO A 364 44.22 -7.15 -1.48
CA PRO A 364 44.66 -7.37 -0.09
C PRO A 364 43.81 -8.43 0.63
N ARG A 365 42.82 -9.02 -0.06
CA ARG A 365 41.94 -10.05 0.51
C ARG A 365 42.39 -11.45 0.11
N PRO A 366 42.49 -12.40 1.06
CA PRO A 366 42.68 -13.80 0.73
C PRO A 366 41.57 -14.27 -0.22
N ARG A 367 41.92 -14.93 -1.32
CA ARG A 367 40.99 -15.44 -2.33
C ARG A 367 39.82 -16.23 -1.71
N GLY A 368 40.08 -17.01 -0.67
CA GLY A 368 39.06 -17.79 0.06
C GLY A 368 37.99 -16.91 0.74
N ARG A 369 38.38 -15.77 1.31
CA ARG A 369 37.43 -14.82 1.98
C ARG A 369 36.52 -14.11 0.96
N ALA A 370 37.08 -13.69 -0.15
CA ALA A 370 36.29 -13.08 -1.23
C ALA A 370 35.29 -14.07 -1.83
N LEU A 371 35.66 -15.34 -1.97
CA LEU A 371 34.78 -16.39 -2.46
C LEU A 371 33.66 -16.73 -1.45
N ALA A 372 33.99 -16.79 -0.16
CA ALA A 372 33.00 -16.99 0.91
C ALA A 372 31.97 -15.84 1.00
N GLU A 373 32.45 -14.60 0.95
CA GLU A 373 31.58 -13.42 0.94
C GLU A 373 30.62 -13.42 -0.28
N ARG A 374 31.09 -13.79 -1.47
CA ARG A 374 30.28 -13.90 -2.68
C ARG A 374 29.22 -15.01 -2.59
N ARG A 375 29.53 -16.15 -1.96
CA ARG A 375 28.61 -17.27 -1.78
C ARG A 375 27.60 -17.07 -0.66
N ALA A 376 27.93 -16.27 0.35
CA ALA A 376 27.00 -15.94 1.44
C ALA A 376 25.75 -15.18 0.96
N VAL A 377 25.90 -14.27 -0.03
CA VAL A 377 24.78 -13.42 -0.50
C VAL A 377 23.57 -14.22 -1.00
N PRO A 378 23.73 -15.18 -1.96
CA PRO A 378 22.59 -15.96 -2.43
C PRO A 378 21.99 -16.84 -1.34
N ILE A 379 22.82 -17.38 -0.43
CA ILE A 379 22.34 -18.20 0.68
C ILE A 379 21.47 -17.36 1.62
N VAL A 380 21.94 -16.19 2.03
CA VAL A 380 21.18 -15.28 2.90
C VAL A 380 19.90 -14.81 2.20
N ALA A 381 19.99 -14.41 0.93
CA ALA A 381 18.80 -13.95 0.20
C ALA A 381 17.71 -15.02 0.10
N LEU A 382 18.09 -16.26 -0.20
CA LEU A 382 17.17 -17.38 -0.31
C LEU A 382 16.63 -17.83 1.05
N ALA A 383 17.48 -17.82 2.09
CA ALA A 383 17.04 -18.13 3.47
C ALA A 383 16.00 -17.12 3.97
N LEU A 384 16.24 -15.82 3.76
CA LEU A 384 15.31 -14.76 4.13
C LEU A 384 14.01 -14.84 3.32
N CYS A 385 14.10 -15.15 2.02
CA CYS A 385 12.94 -15.34 1.17
C CYS A 385 12.10 -16.55 1.64
N GLY A 386 12.74 -17.67 1.95
CA GLY A 386 12.09 -18.86 2.47
C GLY A 386 11.45 -18.63 3.84
N LEU A 387 12.13 -17.95 4.75
CA LEU A 387 11.59 -17.58 6.06
C LEU A 387 10.36 -16.66 5.89
N SER A 388 10.46 -15.66 5.01
CA SER A 388 9.32 -14.78 4.74
C SER A 388 8.12 -15.53 4.16
N LEU A 389 8.34 -16.53 3.32
CA LEU A 389 7.26 -17.37 2.81
C LEU A 389 6.58 -18.18 3.94
N VAL A 390 7.36 -18.75 4.86
CA VAL A 390 6.83 -19.43 6.04
C VAL A 390 5.99 -18.45 6.87
N VAL A 391 6.52 -17.27 7.16
CA VAL A 391 5.77 -16.21 7.86
C VAL A 391 4.49 -15.86 7.12
N SER A 392 4.54 -15.72 5.81
CA SER A 392 3.37 -15.38 4.98
C SER A 392 2.24 -16.41 5.08
N THR A 393 2.57 -17.69 5.23
CA THR A 393 1.58 -18.78 5.29
C THR A 393 1.13 -19.14 6.69
N THR A 394 1.96 -18.92 7.72
CA THR A 394 1.69 -19.42 9.08
C THR A 394 1.39 -18.34 10.10
N HIS A 395 1.85 -17.09 9.88
CA HIS A 395 1.66 -16.04 10.87
C HIS A 395 0.20 -15.54 10.85
N PRO A 396 -0.49 -15.44 12.04
CA PRO A 396 -1.91 -15.09 12.13
C PRO A 396 -2.30 -13.78 11.43
N ARG A 397 -1.42 -12.76 11.40
CA ARG A 397 -1.68 -11.48 10.73
C ARG A 397 -1.39 -11.46 9.23
N MET A 398 -1.01 -12.58 8.62
CA MET A 398 -0.69 -12.70 7.20
C MET A 398 -1.82 -13.43 6.44
N GLN A 399 -1.53 -14.51 5.73
CA GLN A 399 -2.52 -15.23 4.94
C GLN A 399 -3.78 -15.62 5.72
N PRO A 400 -3.73 -16.11 6.97
CA PRO A 400 -4.94 -16.42 7.73
C PRO A 400 -5.85 -15.21 7.90
N ALA A 401 -5.30 -14.06 8.36
CA ALA A 401 -6.09 -12.84 8.52
C ALA A 401 -6.64 -12.30 7.19
N MET A 402 -5.88 -12.42 6.11
CA MET A 402 -6.34 -11.99 4.78
C MET A 402 -7.49 -12.86 4.25
N HIS A 403 -7.48 -14.16 4.54
CA HIS A 403 -8.57 -15.06 4.16
C HIS A 403 -9.83 -14.81 4.98
N GLU A 404 -9.70 -14.62 6.29
CA GLU A 404 -10.80 -14.25 7.17
C GLU A 404 -11.42 -12.90 6.73
N TRP A 405 -10.58 -11.92 6.45
CA TRP A 405 -11.02 -10.61 5.94
C TRP A 405 -11.73 -10.72 4.59
N ARG A 406 -11.25 -11.60 3.70
CA ARG A 406 -11.89 -11.89 2.41
C ARG A 406 -13.33 -12.40 2.57
N ALA A 407 -13.58 -13.28 3.55
CA ALA A 407 -14.92 -13.78 3.83
C ALA A 407 -15.84 -12.64 4.29
N ALA A 408 -15.39 -11.82 5.25
CA ALA A 408 -16.15 -10.68 5.74
C ALA A 408 -16.45 -9.66 4.63
N ILE A 409 -15.49 -9.37 3.74
CA ILE A 409 -15.68 -8.49 2.58
C ILE A 409 -16.71 -9.08 1.60
N GLY A 410 -16.69 -10.41 1.42
CA GLY A 410 -17.68 -11.13 0.60
C GLY A 410 -19.10 -10.93 1.12
N ASP A 411 -19.28 -11.05 2.42
CA ASP A 411 -20.57 -10.84 3.08
C ASP A 411 -21.04 -9.39 2.95
N LEU A 412 -20.17 -8.41 3.16
CA LEU A 412 -20.47 -6.98 2.93
C LEU A 412 -20.87 -6.70 1.47
N ALA A 413 -20.16 -7.30 0.52
CA ALA A 413 -20.45 -7.14 -0.90
C ALA A 413 -21.83 -7.70 -1.28
N GLU A 414 -22.19 -8.83 -0.71
CA GLU A 414 -23.50 -9.43 -0.98
C GLU A 414 -24.64 -8.66 -0.35
N THR A 415 -24.47 -8.16 0.88
CA THR A 415 -25.45 -7.25 1.49
C THR A 415 -25.62 -5.99 0.66
N GLY A 416 -24.52 -5.41 0.18
CA GLY A 416 -24.59 -4.28 -0.71
C GLY A 416 -25.42 -4.58 -1.97
N SER A 417 -25.21 -5.74 -2.61
CA SER A 417 -25.99 -6.16 -3.76
C SER A 417 -27.48 -6.32 -3.43
N TRP A 418 -27.78 -6.99 -2.32
CA TRP A 418 -29.15 -7.17 -1.85
C TRP A 418 -29.86 -5.84 -1.61
N LEU A 419 -29.23 -4.91 -0.86
CA LEU A 419 -29.82 -3.59 -0.63
C LEU A 419 -30.00 -2.80 -1.94
N GLY A 420 -29.00 -2.85 -2.83
CA GLY A 420 -29.07 -2.18 -4.13
C GLY A 420 -30.16 -2.70 -5.05
N GLU A 421 -30.44 -4.00 -5.02
CA GLU A 421 -31.49 -4.65 -5.83
C GLU A 421 -32.91 -4.41 -5.29
N ARG A 422 -33.05 -4.16 -3.97
CA ARG A 422 -34.34 -4.09 -3.30
C ARG A 422 -34.78 -2.68 -2.91
N LEU A 423 -33.84 -1.79 -2.61
CA LEU A 423 -34.19 -0.44 -2.17
C LEU A 423 -34.38 0.51 -3.37
N PRO A 424 -35.38 1.40 -3.32
CA PRO A 424 -35.61 2.40 -4.36
C PRO A 424 -34.43 3.34 -4.55
N PRO A 425 -34.20 3.88 -5.76
CA PRO A 425 -33.22 4.93 -6.00
C PRO A 425 -33.43 6.14 -5.07
N GLY A 426 -32.31 6.73 -4.61
CA GLY A 426 -32.33 7.84 -3.65
C GLY A 426 -32.47 7.42 -2.19
N THR A 427 -32.68 6.12 -1.89
CA THR A 427 -32.71 5.67 -0.50
C THR A 427 -31.37 5.92 0.18
N VAL A 428 -31.42 6.53 1.37
CA VAL A 428 -30.24 6.79 2.19
C VAL A 428 -29.96 5.57 3.07
N ILE A 429 -28.75 5.06 3.01
CA ILE A 429 -28.23 4.00 3.89
C ILE A 429 -27.01 4.51 4.65
N ALA A 430 -26.79 4.05 5.88
CA ALA A 430 -25.58 4.37 6.65
C ALA A 430 -24.78 3.09 6.90
N THR A 431 -23.46 3.19 6.82
CA THR A 431 -22.58 2.07 7.11
C THR A 431 -21.22 2.51 7.64
N TYR A 432 -20.63 1.70 8.52
CA TYR A 432 -19.25 1.89 8.96
C TYR A 432 -18.24 1.22 8.01
N ALA A 433 -18.63 0.15 7.30
CA ALA A 433 -17.81 -0.53 6.32
C ALA A 433 -18.15 0.01 4.91
N ASN A 434 -17.51 1.11 4.55
CA ASN A 434 -17.95 1.96 3.45
C ASN A 434 -17.42 1.54 2.06
N GLY A 435 -16.68 0.43 1.94
CA GLY A 435 -16.10 -0.01 0.67
C GLY A 435 -16.99 -0.98 -0.11
N ALA A 436 -16.86 -2.27 0.16
CA ALA A 436 -17.47 -3.35 -0.63
C ALA A 436 -18.99 -3.27 -0.65
N LEU A 437 -19.61 -3.00 0.49
CA LEU A 437 -21.06 -2.82 0.60
C LEU A 437 -21.53 -1.68 -0.30
N SER A 438 -20.93 -0.51 -0.17
CA SER A 438 -21.32 0.70 -0.91
C SER A 438 -21.09 0.58 -2.41
N TYR A 439 -19.96 -0.06 -2.82
CA TYR A 439 -19.68 -0.31 -4.22
C TYR A 439 -20.75 -1.21 -4.86
N ARG A 440 -21.16 -2.27 -4.14
CA ARG A 440 -22.15 -3.24 -4.64
C ARG A 440 -23.58 -2.73 -4.54
N ALA A 441 -23.88 -1.86 -3.58
CA ALA A 441 -25.18 -1.21 -3.46
C ALA A 441 -25.54 -0.30 -4.65
N GLY A 442 -24.57 0.08 -5.45
CA GLY A 442 -24.80 0.89 -6.64
C GLY A 442 -24.78 2.40 -6.37
N SER A 443 -24.67 3.19 -7.44
CA SER A 443 -24.59 4.66 -7.36
C SER A 443 -25.95 5.34 -7.20
N HIS A 444 -27.04 4.59 -7.33
CA HIS A 444 -28.42 5.06 -7.15
C HIS A 444 -28.83 5.16 -5.67
N LEU A 445 -28.10 4.49 -4.75
CA LEU A 445 -28.29 4.67 -3.31
C LEU A 445 -27.32 5.72 -2.77
N ILE A 446 -27.79 6.51 -1.81
CA ILE A 446 -26.98 7.49 -1.09
C ILE A 446 -26.39 6.81 0.15
N VAL A 447 -25.08 6.77 0.26
CA VAL A 447 -24.41 6.09 1.36
C VAL A 447 -23.78 7.11 2.31
N VAL A 448 -24.18 7.07 3.56
CA VAL A 448 -23.60 7.86 4.66
C VAL A 448 -22.51 7.02 5.32
N ASP A 449 -21.31 7.52 5.26
CA ASP A 449 -20.12 6.93 5.89
C ASP A 449 -20.03 7.41 7.35
N VAL A 450 -20.38 6.55 8.29
CA VAL A 450 -20.38 6.92 9.72
C VAL A 450 -18.96 7.15 10.29
N LEU A 451 -17.91 6.81 9.53
CA LEU A 451 -16.52 7.08 9.86
C LEU A 451 -15.98 8.37 9.22
N GLY A 452 -16.79 9.00 8.38
CA GLY A 452 -16.50 10.30 7.79
C GLY A 452 -15.48 10.30 6.65
N LEU A 453 -15.02 9.16 6.14
CA LEU A 453 -14.04 9.16 5.03
C LEU A 453 -14.63 9.85 3.79
N THR A 454 -15.91 9.58 3.52
CA THR A 454 -16.66 10.09 2.38
C THR A 454 -17.81 11.03 2.77
N ASP A 455 -17.91 11.41 4.04
CA ASP A 455 -18.84 12.43 4.55
C ASP A 455 -18.05 13.60 5.14
N GLU A 456 -18.27 14.81 4.59
CA GLU A 456 -17.49 16.00 4.95
C GLU A 456 -17.81 16.49 6.36
N HIS A 457 -19.09 16.46 6.76
CA HIS A 457 -19.50 16.93 8.08
C HIS A 457 -18.84 16.09 9.17
N ILE A 458 -18.96 14.78 9.09
CA ILE A 458 -18.37 13.86 10.09
C ILE A 458 -16.86 14.00 10.15
N ALA A 459 -16.18 14.12 8.98
CA ALA A 459 -14.75 14.31 8.94
C ALA A 459 -14.26 15.58 9.61
N ARG A 460 -15.00 16.69 9.46
CA ARG A 460 -14.53 18.04 9.85
C ARG A 460 -15.14 18.56 11.13
N GLN A 461 -16.35 18.14 11.47
CA GLN A 461 -17.10 18.63 12.63
C GLN A 461 -17.38 17.54 13.66
N GLY A 462 -17.29 16.24 13.27
CA GLY A 462 -17.52 15.12 14.16
C GLY A 462 -16.49 15.01 15.28
N GLU A 463 -16.88 14.37 16.37
CA GLU A 463 -16.02 14.07 17.51
C GLU A 463 -14.87 13.13 17.15
N ARG A 464 -13.77 13.19 17.91
CA ARG A 464 -12.63 12.27 17.81
C ARG A 464 -12.64 11.31 19.00
N VAL A 465 -13.06 10.08 18.76
CA VAL A 465 -13.27 9.06 19.79
C VAL A 465 -12.15 8.01 19.72
N GLU A 466 -11.05 8.24 20.44
CA GLU A 466 -9.89 7.32 20.46
C GLU A 466 -10.24 5.95 21.07
N SER A 467 -11.07 5.92 22.12
CA SER A 467 -11.42 4.70 22.85
C SER A 467 -12.31 3.71 22.08
N ALA A 468 -13.06 4.18 21.10
CA ALA A 468 -13.96 3.36 20.28
C ALA A 468 -13.36 3.08 18.89
N GLY A 469 -12.17 3.63 18.59
CA GLY A 469 -11.62 3.67 17.25
C GLY A 469 -10.51 2.66 17.01
N MET A 470 -10.57 2.04 15.85
CA MET A 470 -9.39 1.52 15.21
C MET A 470 -8.53 2.70 14.73
N VAL A 471 -7.21 2.52 14.69
CA VAL A 471 -6.29 3.54 14.16
C VAL A 471 -6.79 4.03 12.79
N GLY A 472 -6.92 5.36 12.65
CA GLY A 472 -7.42 5.99 11.43
C GLY A 472 -8.95 5.97 11.25
N HIS A 473 -9.75 5.59 12.27
CA HIS A 473 -11.21 5.53 12.23
C HIS A 473 -11.82 6.08 13.52
N ILE A 474 -11.45 7.31 13.88
CA ILE A 474 -11.82 7.94 15.15
C ILE A 474 -12.92 9.01 15.02
N ALA A 475 -13.23 9.47 13.81
CA ALA A 475 -14.29 10.47 13.59
C ALA A 475 -15.68 9.83 13.74
N ARG A 476 -16.60 10.52 14.43
CA ARG A 476 -17.99 10.08 14.66
C ARG A 476 -18.90 11.29 14.81
N ASP A 477 -20.14 11.18 14.32
CA ASP A 477 -21.24 12.07 14.64
C ASP A 477 -22.58 11.34 14.43
N TYR A 478 -23.00 10.61 15.44
CA TYR A 478 -24.25 9.84 15.36
C TYR A 478 -25.49 10.73 15.34
N ASP A 479 -25.47 11.90 16.00
CA ASP A 479 -26.62 12.82 15.98
C ASP A 479 -26.88 13.33 14.55
N TYR A 480 -25.82 13.72 13.86
CA TYR A 480 -25.91 14.09 12.45
C TYR A 480 -26.41 12.92 11.57
N VAL A 481 -25.87 11.72 11.75
CA VAL A 481 -26.30 10.54 10.98
C VAL A 481 -27.79 10.29 11.19
N VAL A 482 -28.24 10.22 12.44
CA VAL A 482 -29.60 9.79 12.80
C VAL A 482 -30.64 10.90 12.54
N ASN A 483 -30.32 12.16 12.89
CA ASN A 483 -31.30 13.27 12.89
C ASN A 483 -31.23 14.15 11.64
N VAL A 484 -30.06 14.25 10.97
CA VAL A 484 -29.90 15.08 9.77
C VAL A 484 -29.94 14.21 8.50
N ARG A 485 -29.07 13.18 8.39
CA ARG A 485 -29.01 12.32 7.20
C ARG A 485 -30.19 11.33 7.13
N ARG A 486 -30.69 10.90 8.25
CA ARG A 486 -31.90 10.08 8.41
C ARG A 486 -31.91 8.82 7.55
N PRO A 487 -30.91 7.93 7.62
CA PRO A 487 -30.86 6.72 6.79
C PRO A 487 -32.09 5.82 7.03
N ALA A 488 -32.65 5.27 5.96
CA ALA A 488 -33.73 4.29 6.05
C ALA A 488 -33.22 2.95 6.63
N VAL A 489 -31.96 2.61 6.30
CA VAL A 489 -31.26 1.41 6.78
C VAL A 489 -29.89 1.82 7.30
N ALA A 490 -29.52 1.35 8.50
CA ALA A 490 -28.19 1.54 9.02
C ALA A 490 -27.54 0.19 9.38
N ILE A 491 -26.24 0.07 9.07
CA ILE A 491 -25.39 -1.06 9.43
C ILE A 491 -24.20 -0.48 10.18
N ASP A 492 -24.20 -0.63 11.48
CA ASP A 492 -23.19 -0.06 12.36
C ASP A 492 -22.37 -1.14 13.06
N ASN A 493 -21.33 -0.71 13.75
CA ASN A 493 -20.48 -1.60 14.54
C ASN A 493 -21.35 -2.28 15.64
N GLY A 494 -21.47 -3.61 15.58
CA GLY A 494 -22.38 -4.37 16.46
C GLY A 494 -23.69 -4.82 15.80
N SER A 495 -24.09 -4.23 14.65
CA SER A 495 -25.01 -4.83 13.70
C SER A 495 -24.19 -5.38 12.54
N GLY A 496 -24.55 -6.46 11.93
CA GLY A 496 -23.81 -7.00 10.80
C GLY A 496 -23.76 -8.52 10.83
N TYR A 497 -22.71 -9.07 10.27
CA TYR A 497 -22.60 -10.51 10.03
C TYR A 497 -22.13 -11.26 11.25
N GLY A 498 -22.70 -12.44 11.47
CA GLY A 498 -22.26 -13.34 12.51
C GLY A 498 -22.88 -14.74 12.39
N ASP A 499 -22.32 -15.66 13.16
CA ASP A 499 -22.85 -17.02 13.29
C ASP A 499 -24.10 -17.07 14.20
N ARG A 500 -24.40 -15.95 14.89
CA ARG A 500 -25.52 -15.83 15.83
C ARG A 500 -26.37 -14.61 15.53
N GLN A 501 -27.67 -14.74 15.82
CA GLN A 501 -28.59 -13.61 15.75
C GLN A 501 -28.17 -12.52 16.74
N HIS A 502 -28.07 -11.29 16.28
CA HIS A 502 -27.72 -10.11 17.09
C HIS A 502 -28.91 -9.15 17.13
N CYS A 503 -29.53 -9.01 18.33
CA CYS A 503 -30.72 -8.19 18.53
C CYS A 503 -30.43 -6.89 19.32
N GLY A 504 -29.18 -6.61 19.62
CA GLY A 504 -28.79 -5.37 20.27
C GLY A 504 -28.86 -4.18 19.31
N ILE A 505 -29.26 -3.01 19.84
CA ILE A 505 -29.21 -1.75 19.10
C ILE A 505 -28.17 -0.82 19.72
N ASN A 506 -27.39 -0.16 18.90
CA ASN A 506 -26.52 0.92 19.37
C ASN A 506 -27.41 2.04 19.96
N PRO A 507 -27.13 2.53 21.19
CA PRO A 507 -27.93 3.57 21.86
C PRO A 507 -28.20 4.81 20.99
N ALA A 508 -27.30 5.16 20.11
CA ALA A 508 -27.46 6.30 19.19
C ALA A 508 -28.65 6.15 18.22
N TYR A 509 -29.08 4.92 17.92
CA TYR A 509 -30.22 4.62 17.04
C TYR A 509 -31.49 4.28 17.82
N ALA A 510 -31.39 4.08 19.14
CA ALA A 510 -32.50 3.68 19.98
C ALA A 510 -33.67 4.69 19.90
N GLY A 511 -34.89 4.18 19.91
CA GLY A 511 -36.13 4.99 19.83
C GLY A 511 -36.56 5.37 18.41
N LEU A 512 -35.63 5.65 17.49
CA LEU A 512 -35.93 6.01 16.10
C LEU A 512 -35.78 4.83 15.11
N TYR A 513 -35.07 3.80 15.50
CA TYR A 513 -34.85 2.59 14.70
C TYR A 513 -35.26 1.34 15.45
N GLU A 514 -35.51 0.29 14.73
CA GLU A 514 -35.68 -1.06 15.25
C GLU A 514 -34.69 -2.03 14.58
N VAL A 515 -34.36 -3.09 15.30
CA VAL A 515 -33.45 -4.13 14.77
C VAL A 515 -34.26 -5.14 13.98
N ALA A 516 -33.90 -5.32 12.73
CA ALA A 516 -34.41 -6.41 11.90
C ALA A 516 -33.28 -7.37 11.57
N THR A 517 -33.49 -8.65 11.88
CA THR A 517 -32.48 -9.68 11.61
C THR A 517 -32.92 -10.58 10.48
N PHE A 518 -31.95 -10.92 9.64
CA PHE A 518 -32.16 -11.77 8.48
C PHE A 518 -31.18 -12.92 8.51
N ARG A 519 -31.64 -14.11 8.10
CA ARG A 519 -30.81 -15.29 7.94
C ARG A 519 -30.56 -15.53 6.47
N ARG A 520 -29.29 -15.64 6.09
CA ARG A 520 -28.88 -15.88 4.70
C ARG A 520 -29.02 -17.35 4.34
N ALA A 521 -29.70 -17.64 3.22
CA ALA A 521 -29.79 -18.96 2.64
C ALA A 521 -28.40 -19.49 2.24
N GLY A 522 -28.17 -20.78 2.42
CA GLY A 522 -26.92 -21.45 2.04
C GLY A 522 -25.81 -21.38 3.09
N THR A 523 -25.47 -20.22 3.64
CA THR A 523 -24.44 -20.07 4.70
C THR A 523 -25.01 -20.14 6.11
N GLY A 524 -26.28 -19.79 6.29
CA GLY A 524 -26.91 -19.65 7.60
C GLY A 524 -26.43 -18.44 8.41
N ALA A 525 -25.61 -17.56 7.81
CA ALA A 525 -25.10 -16.35 8.44
C ALA A 525 -26.26 -15.38 8.79
N TRP A 526 -26.09 -14.69 9.91
CA TRP A 526 -27.04 -13.68 10.39
C TRP A 526 -26.61 -12.28 9.96
N ILE A 527 -27.60 -11.47 9.59
CA ILE A 527 -27.42 -10.05 9.28
C ILE A 527 -28.40 -9.27 10.16
N ALA A 528 -27.91 -8.31 10.90
CA ALA A 528 -28.72 -7.36 11.67
C ALA A 528 -28.67 -5.99 10.99
N LEU A 529 -29.83 -5.41 10.73
CA LEU A 529 -30.02 -4.07 10.16
C LEU A 529 -30.80 -3.21 11.16
N TYR A 530 -30.47 -1.93 11.26
CA TYR A 530 -31.29 -0.94 11.95
C TYR A 530 -32.19 -0.27 10.90
N LEU A 531 -33.48 -0.48 11.03
CA LEU A 531 -34.51 0.05 10.12
C LEU A 531 -35.24 1.22 10.76
N ARG A 532 -35.38 2.31 10.03
CA ARG A 532 -35.99 3.55 10.55
C ARG A 532 -37.50 3.42 10.71
N ARG A 533 -38.02 3.76 11.90
CA ARG A 533 -39.44 3.88 12.14
C ARG A 533 -40.02 5.15 11.46
N PRO A 534 -41.27 5.16 10.98
CA PRO A 534 -42.26 4.08 10.96
C PRO A 534 -42.14 3.14 9.74
N GLN A 535 -41.14 3.29 8.89
CA GLN A 535 -41.01 2.56 7.61
C GLN A 535 -40.45 1.13 7.78
N ALA A 536 -40.07 0.74 9.00
CA ALA A 536 -39.36 -0.50 9.26
C ALA A 536 -40.11 -1.74 8.76
N GLN A 537 -41.44 -1.84 8.99
CA GLN A 537 -42.22 -2.97 8.54
C GLN A 537 -42.25 -3.10 7.00
N GLN A 538 -42.42 -1.99 6.30
CA GLN A 538 -42.38 -1.95 4.82
C GLN A 538 -40.99 -2.32 4.31
N LEU A 539 -39.92 -1.88 4.98
CA LEU A 539 -38.56 -2.25 4.62
C LEU A 539 -38.30 -3.74 4.85
N ILE A 540 -38.80 -4.31 5.95
CA ILE A 540 -38.74 -5.76 6.21
C ILE A 540 -39.40 -6.55 5.07
N GLU A 541 -40.61 -6.17 4.69
CA GLU A 541 -41.34 -6.83 3.58
C GLU A 541 -40.57 -6.74 2.27
N THR A 542 -40.06 -5.55 1.94
CA THR A 542 -39.27 -5.31 0.72
C THR A 542 -37.99 -6.15 0.70
N LEU A 543 -37.27 -6.20 1.80
CA LEU A 543 -36.02 -6.94 1.92
C LEU A 543 -36.25 -8.47 1.98
N ASN A 544 -37.29 -8.93 2.68
CA ASN A 544 -37.66 -10.33 2.78
C ASN A 544 -38.21 -10.93 1.48
N ALA A 545 -38.58 -10.11 0.50
CA ALA A 545 -38.99 -10.57 -0.83
C ALA A 545 -37.83 -11.24 -1.61
N ASP A 546 -36.59 -11.17 -1.14
CA ASP A 546 -35.44 -11.86 -1.71
C ASP A 546 -35.27 -13.24 -1.09
N PRO A 547 -35.33 -14.34 -1.87
CA PRO A 547 -35.23 -15.69 -1.30
C PRO A 547 -33.86 -16.01 -0.69
N ARG A 548 -32.84 -15.20 -0.96
CA ARG A 548 -31.51 -15.35 -0.35
C ARG A 548 -31.49 -14.98 1.14
N PHE A 549 -32.45 -14.16 1.60
CA PHE A 549 -32.49 -13.62 2.95
C PHE A 549 -33.89 -13.79 3.56
N THR A 550 -33.98 -14.45 4.68
CA THR A 550 -35.23 -14.68 5.39
C THR A 550 -35.25 -13.85 6.67
N HIS A 551 -36.26 -13.02 6.84
CA HIS A 551 -36.47 -12.27 8.09
C HIS A 551 -36.79 -13.22 9.24
N VAL A 552 -36.10 -13.07 10.35
CA VAL A 552 -36.33 -13.80 11.60
C VAL A 552 -36.42 -12.77 12.71
N PRO A 553 -37.61 -12.57 13.31
CA PRO A 553 -37.77 -11.59 14.38
C PRO A 553 -36.83 -11.83 15.54
N CYS A 554 -36.41 -10.79 16.23
CA CYS A 554 -35.76 -10.86 17.53
C CYS A 554 -36.79 -11.34 18.58
N ALA A 555 -36.45 -12.37 19.33
CA ALA A 555 -37.28 -12.89 20.40
C ALA A 555 -37.28 -12.00 21.64
#